data_d9486903ae01f3af14203c2758f0d3f7
#
_entry.id   d9486903ae01f3af14203c2758f0d3f7
#
_cell.length_a   1.000
_cell.length_b   1.000
_cell.length_c   1.000
_cell.angle_alpha   90.00
_cell.angle_beta   90.00
_cell.angle_gamma   90.00
#
_symmetry.space_group_name_H-M   'P 1'
#
loop_
_entity.id
_entity.type
_entity.pdbx_description
1 polymer ?
#
loop_
_entity_poly.entity_id
_entity_poly.type
_entity_poly.pdbx_seq_one_letter_code
_entity_poly.pdbx_strand_id
1 'polypeptide(L)'
;MKELKGTKTEQNLKEAFAGESQARNKYTYWASKAKKDGYVQIAAIFEETAANEKEHAKMWFKLLEGGAIKSTPENLKAAANGENFEWTDMYARMAKEAREEGFNEIAEKFEAVGKIEKEHEARYRRLLDNIQKERVFSKDGDVIWQCSNCGHIVIGKKAPEVCPVCDHPQAYFQIKAENY
;
A
#
# COMPACT_ATOMS: atom_id res chain seq x y z
N MET A 1 -16.02 26.40 -2.42
CA MET A 1 -15.27 25.92 -3.61
C MET A 1 -16.26 25.26 -4.58
N LYS A 2 -16.01 25.36 -5.89
CA LYS A 2 -16.84 24.68 -6.90
C LYS A 2 -16.74 23.17 -6.71
N GLU A 3 -17.86 22.46 -6.80
CA GLU A 3 -17.88 20.99 -6.66
C GLU A 3 -17.14 20.34 -7.83
N LEU A 4 -16.24 19.41 -7.54
CA LEU A 4 -15.41 18.71 -8.53
C LEU A 4 -16.14 17.50 -9.13
N LYS A 5 -17.01 16.86 -8.35
CA LYS A 5 -17.67 15.60 -8.70
C LYS A 5 -18.49 15.73 -10.01
N GLY A 6 -18.31 14.77 -10.91
CA GLY A 6 -19.02 14.69 -12.19
C GLY A 6 -18.51 15.65 -13.28
N THR A 7 -17.42 16.40 -13.03
CA THR A 7 -16.86 17.35 -14.01
C THR A 7 -15.81 16.70 -14.91
N LYS A 8 -15.52 17.32 -16.06
CA LYS A 8 -14.36 16.97 -16.91
C LYS A 8 -13.04 17.12 -16.15
N THR A 9 -12.95 18.08 -15.24
CA THR A 9 -11.77 18.29 -14.41
C THR A 9 -11.52 17.09 -13.49
N GLU A 10 -12.56 16.50 -12.90
CA GLU A 10 -12.42 15.26 -12.14
C GLU A 10 -11.89 14.11 -13.00
N GLN A 11 -12.39 13.96 -14.23
CA GLN A 11 -11.92 12.95 -15.18
C GLN A 11 -10.45 13.17 -15.54
N ASN A 12 -10.06 14.42 -15.84
CA ASN A 12 -8.68 14.79 -16.14
C ASN A 12 -7.74 14.51 -14.96
N LEU A 13 -8.17 14.75 -13.73
CA LEU A 13 -7.38 14.43 -12.53
C LEU A 13 -7.20 12.92 -12.36
N LYS A 14 -8.22 12.11 -12.63
CA LYS A 14 -8.13 10.64 -12.61
C LYS A 14 -7.16 10.13 -13.68
N GLU A 15 -7.23 10.68 -14.88
CA GLU A 15 -6.35 10.34 -16.00
C GLU A 15 -4.89 10.74 -15.67
N ALA A 16 -4.68 11.94 -15.15
CA ALA A 16 -3.36 12.40 -14.72
C ALA A 16 -2.79 11.52 -13.60
N PHE A 17 -3.57 11.21 -12.57
CA PHE A 17 -3.16 10.31 -11.49
C PHE A 17 -2.77 8.91 -12.02
N ALA A 18 -3.56 8.35 -12.93
CA ALA A 18 -3.27 7.05 -13.55
C ALA A 18 -2.00 7.11 -14.40
N GLY A 19 -1.82 8.16 -15.21
CA GLY A 19 -0.65 8.36 -16.06
C GLY A 19 0.65 8.43 -15.26
N GLU A 20 0.68 9.30 -14.24
CA GLU A 20 1.85 9.47 -13.36
C GLU A 20 2.16 8.18 -12.56
N SER A 21 1.13 7.49 -12.08
CA SER A 21 1.29 6.22 -11.36
C SER A 21 1.92 5.14 -12.26
N GLN A 22 1.51 5.06 -13.52
CA GLN A 22 2.11 4.16 -14.50
C GLN A 22 3.54 4.57 -14.87
N ALA A 23 3.79 5.86 -15.09
CA ALA A 23 5.12 6.40 -15.41
C ALA A 23 6.11 6.06 -14.30
N ARG A 24 5.74 6.32 -13.04
CA ARG A 24 6.54 5.96 -11.86
C ARG A 24 6.96 4.50 -11.88
N ASN A 25 6.01 3.57 -12.09
CA ASN A 25 6.31 2.15 -12.09
C ASN A 25 7.22 1.76 -13.27
N LYS A 26 6.92 2.24 -14.48
CA LYS A 26 7.73 1.98 -15.68
C LYS A 26 9.17 2.46 -15.50
N TYR A 27 9.38 3.67 -14.97
CA TYR A 27 10.72 4.22 -14.76
C TYR A 27 11.52 3.41 -13.74
N THR A 28 10.88 2.91 -12.67
CA THR A 28 11.53 2.00 -11.72
C THR A 28 11.99 0.69 -12.40
N TYR A 29 11.19 0.13 -13.31
CA TYR A 29 11.55 -1.07 -14.05
C TYR A 29 12.69 -0.79 -15.05
N TRP A 30 12.66 0.37 -15.73
CA TRP A 30 13.70 0.78 -16.67
C TRP A 30 15.00 1.14 -15.95
N ALA A 31 14.95 1.73 -14.77
CA ALA A 31 16.12 1.95 -13.92
C ALA A 31 16.83 0.64 -13.59
N SER A 32 16.06 -0.37 -13.17
CA SER A 32 16.60 -1.71 -12.90
C SER A 32 17.27 -2.34 -14.13
N LYS A 33 16.67 -2.18 -15.32
CA LYS A 33 17.25 -2.66 -16.56
C LYS A 33 18.53 -1.90 -16.92
N ALA A 34 18.51 -0.56 -16.88
CA ALA A 34 19.67 0.28 -17.18
C ALA A 34 20.86 -0.05 -16.27
N LYS A 35 20.61 -0.31 -14.99
CA LYS A 35 21.64 -0.73 -14.03
C LYS A 35 22.28 -2.08 -14.42
N LYS A 36 21.47 -3.05 -14.83
CA LYS A 36 21.96 -4.37 -15.32
C LYS A 36 22.76 -4.25 -16.60
N ASP A 37 22.43 -3.29 -17.46
CA ASP A 37 23.14 -3.02 -18.71
C ASP A 37 24.43 -2.18 -18.51
N GLY A 38 24.75 -1.79 -17.26
CA GLY A 38 25.94 -1.01 -16.93
C GLY A 38 25.79 0.51 -17.05
N TYR A 39 24.58 1.02 -17.31
CA TYR A 39 24.28 2.45 -17.42
C TYR A 39 23.81 3.05 -16.10
N VAL A 40 24.70 3.12 -15.11
CA VAL A 40 24.37 3.54 -13.73
C VAL A 40 23.82 4.96 -13.68
N GLN A 41 24.36 5.90 -14.47
CA GLN A 41 23.86 7.28 -14.55
C GLN A 41 22.43 7.33 -15.10
N ILE A 42 22.14 6.59 -16.16
CA ILE A 42 20.78 6.50 -16.74
C ILE A 42 19.81 5.91 -15.73
N ALA A 43 20.22 4.86 -15.00
CA ALA A 43 19.42 4.27 -13.95
C ALA A 43 19.07 5.30 -12.85
N ALA A 44 20.04 6.08 -12.39
CA ALA A 44 19.82 7.13 -11.39
C ALA A 44 18.84 8.21 -11.88
N ILE A 45 18.92 8.61 -13.15
CA ILE A 45 17.98 9.57 -13.75
C ILE A 45 16.55 9.00 -13.79
N PHE A 46 16.39 7.73 -14.14
CA PHE A 46 15.08 7.07 -14.09
C PHE A 46 14.52 7.00 -12.66
N GLU A 47 15.35 6.68 -11.66
CA GLU A 47 14.94 6.64 -10.24
C GLU A 47 14.51 8.03 -9.74
N GLU A 48 15.28 9.07 -10.07
CA GLU A 48 14.93 10.46 -9.76
C GLU A 48 13.61 10.87 -10.39
N THR A 49 13.44 10.61 -11.68
CA THR A 49 12.19 10.94 -12.39
C THR A 49 11.02 10.14 -11.80
N ALA A 50 11.18 8.85 -11.48
CA ALA A 50 10.15 8.06 -10.83
C ALA A 50 9.72 8.65 -9.47
N ALA A 51 10.66 9.24 -8.72
CA ALA A 51 10.36 9.94 -7.47
C ALA A 51 9.54 11.22 -7.72
N ASN A 52 9.83 11.96 -8.80
CA ASN A 52 9.06 13.14 -9.20
C ASN A 52 7.62 12.76 -9.59
N GLU A 53 7.44 11.73 -10.42
CA GLU A 53 6.11 11.25 -10.84
C GLU A 53 5.26 10.77 -9.66
N LYS A 54 5.89 10.19 -8.63
CA LYS A 54 5.19 9.87 -7.38
C LYS A 54 4.61 11.11 -6.70
N GLU A 55 5.33 12.23 -6.66
CA GLU A 55 4.83 13.47 -6.04
C GLU A 55 3.76 14.14 -6.93
N HIS A 56 3.88 14.08 -8.26
CA HIS A 56 2.81 14.52 -9.18
C HIS A 56 1.53 13.72 -8.94
N ALA A 57 1.61 12.40 -8.97
CA ALA A 57 0.47 11.53 -8.69
C ALA A 57 -0.19 11.83 -7.33
N LYS A 58 0.61 12.08 -6.29
CA LYS A 58 0.13 12.44 -4.96
C LYS A 58 -0.61 13.78 -4.93
N MET A 59 -0.19 14.78 -5.73
CA MET A 59 -0.91 16.05 -5.87
C MET A 59 -2.30 15.82 -6.45
N TRP A 60 -2.41 15.07 -7.54
CA TRP A 60 -3.68 14.75 -8.19
C TRP A 60 -4.58 13.91 -7.29
N PHE A 61 -4.03 12.92 -6.61
CA PHE A 61 -4.74 12.11 -5.63
C PHE A 61 -5.35 12.95 -4.50
N LYS A 62 -4.57 13.88 -3.91
CA LYS A 62 -5.10 14.77 -2.86
C LYS A 62 -6.27 15.62 -3.35
N LEU A 63 -6.22 16.14 -4.58
CA LEU A 63 -7.33 16.91 -5.14
C LEU A 63 -8.59 16.06 -5.33
N LEU A 64 -8.44 14.80 -5.76
CA LEU A 64 -9.53 13.84 -5.87
C LEU A 64 -10.14 13.49 -4.50
N GLU A 65 -9.31 13.46 -3.45
CA GLU A 65 -9.70 13.16 -2.07
C GLU A 65 -10.19 14.40 -1.28
N GLY A 66 -10.41 15.53 -1.95
CA GLY A 66 -10.90 16.76 -1.31
C GLY A 66 -9.82 17.60 -0.64
N GLY A 67 -8.55 17.46 -1.05
CA GLY A 67 -7.42 18.31 -0.68
C GLY A 67 -6.40 17.66 0.25
N ALA A 68 -6.68 16.51 0.85
CA ALA A 68 -5.77 15.82 1.75
C ALA A 68 -5.88 14.29 1.66
N ILE A 69 -4.82 13.60 2.03
CA ILE A 69 -4.88 12.15 2.30
C ILE A 69 -5.70 11.95 3.57
N LYS A 70 -6.63 11.01 3.53
CA LYS A 70 -7.54 10.71 4.64
C LYS A 70 -6.81 10.12 5.85
N SER A 71 -7.53 9.94 6.94
CA SER A 71 -7.00 9.28 8.14
C SER A 71 -6.62 7.82 7.88
N THR A 72 -5.75 7.27 8.72
CA THR A 72 -5.32 5.87 8.60
C THR A 72 -6.49 4.88 8.61
N PRO A 73 -7.51 5.00 9.48
CA PRO A 73 -8.68 4.12 9.42
C PRO A 73 -9.46 4.21 8.10
N GLU A 74 -9.65 5.42 7.57
CA GLU A 74 -10.32 5.63 6.28
C GLU A 74 -9.50 5.02 5.12
N ASN A 75 -8.18 5.20 5.13
CA ASN A 75 -7.29 4.64 4.12
C ASN A 75 -7.26 3.11 4.18
N LEU A 76 -7.24 2.50 5.37
CA LEU A 76 -7.33 1.05 5.53
C LEU A 76 -8.66 0.49 5.00
N LYS A 77 -9.75 1.20 5.25
CA LYS A 77 -11.07 0.83 4.71
C LYS A 77 -11.09 0.92 3.19
N ALA A 78 -10.56 2.01 2.63
CA ALA A 78 -10.48 2.20 1.18
C ALA A 78 -9.59 1.13 0.52
N ALA A 79 -8.42 0.83 1.10
CA ALA A 79 -7.54 -0.24 0.65
C ALA A 79 -8.27 -1.60 0.66
N ALA A 80 -8.86 -1.99 1.80
CA ALA A 80 -9.60 -3.25 1.89
C ALA A 80 -10.73 -3.38 0.86
N ASN A 81 -11.42 -2.28 0.56
CA ASN A 81 -12.48 -2.27 -0.46
C ASN A 81 -11.91 -2.36 -1.89
N GLY A 82 -10.75 -1.75 -2.14
CA GLY A 82 -10.04 -1.88 -3.41
C GLY A 82 -9.63 -3.33 -3.67
N GLU A 83 -8.92 -3.95 -2.73
CA GLU A 83 -8.51 -5.35 -2.82
C GLU A 83 -9.71 -6.30 -2.98
N ASN A 84 -10.82 -6.03 -2.24
CA ASN A 84 -12.05 -6.80 -2.40
C ASN A 84 -12.58 -6.75 -3.82
N PHE A 85 -12.66 -5.57 -4.44
CA PHE A 85 -13.07 -5.42 -5.83
C PHE A 85 -12.12 -6.15 -6.78
N GLU A 86 -10.81 -6.06 -6.54
CA GLU A 86 -9.81 -6.69 -7.40
C GLU A 86 -9.98 -8.21 -7.45
N TRP A 87 -10.14 -8.90 -6.31
CA TRP A 87 -10.25 -10.34 -6.32
C TRP A 87 -11.65 -10.88 -6.60
N THR A 88 -12.72 -10.13 -6.24
CA THR A 88 -14.10 -10.62 -6.44
C THR A 88 -14.63 -10.35 -7.85
N ASP A 89 -14.19 -9.28 -8.50
CA ASP A 89 -14.67 -8.84 -9.82
C ASP A 89 -13.54 -8.77 -10.86
N MET A 90 -12.59 -7.88 -10.67
CA MET A 90 -11.63 -7.49 -11.69
C MET A 90 -10.80 -8.67 -12.21
N TYR A 91 -10.06 -9.37 -11.32
CA TYR A 91 -9.21 -10.50 -11.72
C TYR A 91 -10.03 -11.73 -12.10
N ALA A 92 -11.18 -11.97 -11.47
CA ALA A 92 -12.06 -13.07 -11.84
C ALA A 92 -12.58 -12.91 -13.28
N ARG A 93 -13.02 -11.71 -13.65
CA ARG A 93 -13.46 -11.38 -15.00
C ARG A 93 -12.31 -11.45 -16.00
N MET A 94 -11.17 -10.84 -15.69
CA MET A 94 -9.99 -10.86 -16.57
C MET A 94 -9.46 -12.27 -16.83
N ALA A 95 -9.46 -13.14 -15.83
CA ALA A 95 -9.06 -14.54 -15.99
C ALA A 95 -10.01 -15.31 -16.92
N LYS A 96 -11.32 -15.08 -16.79
CA LYS A 96 -12.33 -15.67 -17.67
C LYS A 96 -12.13 -15.22 -19.11
N GLU A 97 -12.03 -13.91 -19.33
CA GLU A 97 -11.83 -13.32 -20.66
C GLU A 97 -10.53 -13.83 -21.31
N ALA A 98 -9.43 -13.90 -20.58
CA ALA A 98 -8.16 -14.44 -21.06
C ALA A 98 -8.27 -15.92 -21.50
N ARG A 99 -9.05 -16.75 -20.77
CA ARG A 99 -9.30 -18.15 -21.17
C ARG A 99 -10.12 -18.24 -22.45
N GLU A 100 -11.15 -17.41 -22.58
CA GLU A 100 -12.02 -17.36 -23.77
C GLU A 100 -11.21 -16.96 -25.01
N GLU A 101 -10.18 -16.11 -24.85
CA GLU A 101 -9.24 -15.69 -25.89
C GLU A 101 -8.07 -16.66 -26.11
N GLY A 102 -7.93 -17.72 -25.29
CA GLY A 102 -6.88 -18.74 -25.40
C GLY A 102 -5.57 -18.41 -24.65
N PHE A 103 -5.53 -17.35 -23.85
CA PHE A 103 -4.36 -16.93 -23.05
C PHE A 103 -4.35 -17.60 -21.67
N ASN A 104 -4.28 -18.94 -21.62
CA ASN A 104 -4.40 -19.72 -20.40
C ASN A 104 -3.35 -19.37 -19.34
N GLU A 105 -2.09 -19.18 -19.72
CA GLU A 105 -1.03 -18.81 -18.79
C GLU A 105 -1.24 -17.41 -18.17
N ILE A 106 -1.85 -16.48 -18.90
CA ILE A 106 -2.22 -15.16 -18.38
C ILE A 106 -3.40 -15.29 -17.43
N ALA A 107 -4.40 -16.10 -17.77
CA ALA A 107 -5.55 -16.37 -16.92
C ALA A 107 -5.12 -16.96 -15.57
N GLU A 108 -4.20 -17.92 -15.56
CA GLU A 108 -3.64 -18.50 -14.33
C GLU A 108 -2.93 -17.43 -13.46
N LYS A 109 -2.23 -16.50 -14.08
CA LYS A 109 -1.59 -15.37 -13.36
C LYS A 109 -2.63 -14.44 -12.75
N PHE A 110 -3.70 -14.10 -13.47
CA PHE A 110 -4.79 -13.30 -12.91
C PHE A 110 -5.45 -14.00 -11.71
N GLU A 111 -5.71 -15.29 -11.79
CA GLU A 111 -6.26 -16.06 -10.68
C GLU A 111 -5.29 -16.12 -9.47
N ALA A 112 -3.99 -16.27 -9.74
CA ALA A 112 -2.98 -16.31 -8.68
C ALA A 112 -2.87 -14.96 -7.96
N VAL A 113 -2.84 -13.85 -8.71
CA VAL A 113 -2.83 -12.49 -8.12
C VAL A 113 -4.12 -12.24 -7.35
N GLY A 114 -5.29 -12.58 -7.90
CA GLY A 114 -6.57 -12.44 -7.18
C GLY A 114 -6.59 -13.15 -5.81
N LYS A 115 -5.90 -14.28 -5.66
CA LYS A 115 -5.74 -14.94 -4.35
C LYS A 115 -4.87 -14.13 -3.40
N ILE A 116 -3.86 -13.43 -3.90
CA ILE A 116 -2.99 -12.55 -3.10
C ILE A 116 -3.80 -11.35 -2.61
N GLU A 117 -4.62 -10.73 -3.49
CA GLU A 117 -5.42 -9.56 -3.12
C GLU A 117 -6.48 -9.89 -2.05
N LYS A 118 -6.98 -11.12 -2.04
CA LYS A 118 -7.83 -11.62 -0.95
C LYS A 118 -7.10 -11.61 0.41
N GLU A 119 -5.83 -12.00 0.44
CA GLU A 119 -5.02 -11.94 1.66
C GLU A 119 -4.68 -10.49 2.06
N HIS A 120 -4.47 -9.59 1.10
CA HIS A 120 -4.30 -8.16 1.36
C HIS A 120 -5.56 -7.56 1.98
N GLU A 121 -6.74 -7.84 1.45
CA GLU A 121 -8.02 -7.43 2.05
C GLU A 121 -8.12 -7.90 3.50
N ALA A 122 -7.91 -9.18 3.75
CA ALA A 122 -7.99 -9.76 5.09
C ALA A 122 -7.01 -9.08 6.06
N ARG A 123 -5.81 -8.74 5.58
CA ARG A 123 -4.80 -8.01 6.35
C ARG A 123 -5.26 -6.59 6.69
N TYR A 124 -5.75 -5.82 5.72
CA TYR A 124 -6.22 -4.45 5.95
C TYR A 124 -7.43 -4.41 6.87
N ARG A 125 -8.37 -5.36 6.75
CA ARG A 125 -9.51 -5.46 7.66
C ARG A 125 -9.08 -5.76 9.10
N ARG A 126 -8.09 -6.65 9.30
CA ARG A 126 -7.51 -6.93 10.63
C ARG A 126 -6.82 -5.70 11.23
N LEU A 127 -6.07 -4.95 10.44
CA LEU A 127 -5.42 -3.72 10.89
C LEU A 127 -6.44 -2.65 11.29
N LEU A 128 -7.51 -2.50 10.51
CA LEU A 128 -8.61 -1.59 10.81
C LEU A 128 -9.32 -1.99 12.12
N ASP A 129 -9.64 -3.28 12.28
CA ASP A 129 -10.24 -3.81 13.51
C ASP A 129 -9.35 -3.58 14.74
N ASN A 130 -8.03 -3.74 14.60
CA ASN A 130 -7.09 -3.43 15.68
C ASN A 130 -7.11 -1.97 16.09
N ILE A 131 -7.25 -1.03 15.15
CA ILE A 131 -7.38 0.41 15.47
C ILE A 131 -8.72 0.66 16.18
N GLN A 132 -9.82 0.15 15.63
CA GLN A 132 -11.17 0.38 16.16
C GLN A 132 -11.37 -0.19 17.57
N LYS A 133 -10.67 -1.29 17.89
CA LYS A 133 -10.70 -1.94 19.20
C LYS A 133 -9.55 -1.54 20.12
N GLU A 134 -8.78 -0.52 19.75
CA GLU A 134 -7.60 -0.06 20.53
C GLU A 134 -6.56 -1.18 20.81
N ARG A 135 -6.45 -2.12 19.88
CA ARG A 135 -5.58 -3.30 19.99
C ARG A 135 -4.24 -3.18 19.29
N VAL A 136 -3.91 -2.02 18.73
CA VAL A 136 -2.61 -1.81 18.08
C VAL A 136 -1.48 -1.98 19.08
N PHE A 137 -1.59 -1.30 20.24
CA PHE A 137 -0.59 -1.28 21.31
C PHE A 137 -1.04 -2.02 22.57
N SER A 138 -2.14 -2.78 22.50
CA SER A 138 -2.62 -3.61 23.60
C SER A 138 -3.14 -4.95 23.08
N LYS A 139 -3.12 -5.99 23.95
CA LYS A 139 -3.63 -7.33 23.64
C LYS A 139 -4.37 -7.89 24.85
N ASP A 140 -5.22 -8.88 24.64
CA ASP A 140 -5.97 -9.53 25.72
C ASP A 140 -5.07 -10.33 26.67
N GLY A 141 -3.93 -10.85 26.18
CA GLY A 141 -2.90 -11.57 26.91
C GLY A 141 -1.53 -10.92 26.80
N ASP A 142 -0.55 -11.43 27.55
CA ASP A 142 0.82 -11.01 27.46
C ASP A 142 1.43 -11.39 26.12
N VAL A 143 2.09 -10.42 25.50
CA VAL A 143 2.84 -10.58 24.24
C VAL A 143 4.21 -9.95 24.37
N ILE A 144 5.10 -10.31 23.47
CA ILE A 144 6.46 -9.72 23.41
C ILE A 144 6.39 -8.48 22.53
N TRP A 145 6.55 -7.30 23.13
CA TRP A 145 6.68 -6.03 22.45
C TRP A 145 8.14 -5.74 22.16
N GLN A 146 8.45 -5.28 20.98
CA GLN A 146 9.80 -4.89 20.56
C GLN A 146 9.79 -3.45 20.03
N CYS A 147 10.68 -2.63 20.55
CA CYS A 147 10.95 -1.30 20.00
C CYS A 147 11.70 -1.44 18.67
N SER A 148 11.10 -0.96 17.58
CA SER A 148 11.68 -1.03 16.24
C SER A 148 12.91 -0.15 16.05
N ASN A 149 13.14 0.85 16.94
CA ASN A 149 14.31 1.71 16.89
C ASN A 149 15.55 1.08 17.55
N CYS A 150 15.42 0.57 18.79
CA CYS A 150 16.59 0.10 19.58
C CYS A 150 16.58 -1.41 19.90
N GLY A 151 15.52 -2.13 19.53
CA GLY A 151 15.41 -3.56 19.81
C GLY A 151 14.98 -3.91 21.23
N HIS A 152 14.74 -2.93 22.12
CA HIS A 152 14.31 -3.20 23.50
C HIS A 152 13.02 -4.03 23.54
N ILE A 153 13.00 -5.03 24.42
CA ILE A 153 11.90 -5.99 24.56
C ILE A 153 11.20 -5.80 25.89
N VAL A 154 9.85 -5.81 25.85
CA VAL A 154 8.98 -5.80 27.04
C VAL A 154 7.92 -6.89 26.86
N ILE A 155 7.64 -7.64 27.94
CA ILE A 155 6.54 -8.62 27.97
C ILE A 155 5.38 -8.03 28.75
N GLY A 156 4.19 -8.10 28.20
CA GLY A 156 2.96 -7.60 28.84
C GLY A 156 1.81 -7.40 27.87
N LYS A 157 0.67 -7.02 28.41
CA LYS A 157 -0.55 -6.80 27.60
C LYS A 157 -0.51 -5.51 26.81
N LYS A 158 0.26 -4.51 27.26
CA LYS A 158 0.33 -3.17 26.64
C LYS A 158 1.79 -2.79 26.35
N ALA A 159 2.03 -2.22 25.18
CA ALA A 159 3.31 -1.61 24.85
C ALA A 159 3.55 -0.37 25.74
N PRO A 160 4.79 -0.09 26.19
CA PRO A 160 5.12 1.13 26.92
C PRO A 160 4.75 2.39 26.12
N GLU A 161 4.34 3.45 26.80
CA GLU A 161 4.04 4.74 26.18
C GLU A 161 5.32 5.41 25.62
N VAL A 162 6.44 5.17 26.31
CA VAL A 162 7.77 5.63 25.92
C VAL A 162 8.75 4.47 26.12
N CYS A 163 9.65 4.25 25.18
CA CYS A 163 10.69 3.24 25.31
C CYS A 163 11.71 3.65 26.40
N PRO A 164 11.91 2.83 27.46
CA PRO A 164 12.81 3.20 28.58
C PRO A 164 14.29 3.20 28.23
N VAL A 165 14.65 2.79 27.02
CA VAL A 165 16.04 2.73 26.55
C VAL A 165 16.42 3.86 25.60
N CYS A 166 15.50 4.24 24.71
CA CYS A 166 15.82 5.20 23.64
C CYS A 166 14.80 6.35 23.50
N ASP A 167 13.88 6.50 24.47
CA ASP A 167 12.89 7.57 24.58
C ASP A 167 11.94 7.73 23.38
N HIS A 168 11.91 6.74 22.46
CA HIS A 168 10.96 6.75 21.36
C HIS A 168 9.54 6.46 21.84
N PRO A 169 8.51 7.11 21.27
CA PRO A 169 7.13 6.94 21.69
C PRO A 169 6.59 5.54 21.38
N GLN A 170 5.46 5.18 21.99
CA GLN A 170 4.76 3.90 21.83
C GLN A 170 4.58 3.47 20.37
N ALA A 171 4.47 4.43 19.44
CA ALA A 171 4.36 4.18 18.01
C ALA A 171 5.50 3.34 17.41
N TYR A 172 6.65 3.27 18.10
CA TYR A 172 7.80 2.44 17.69
C TYR A 172 7.73 1.01 18.22
N PHE A 173 6.75 0.66 19.05
CA PHE A 173 6.57 -0.71 19.50
C PHE A 173 5.72 -1.53 18.53
N GLN A 174 6.14 -2.75 18.34
CA GLN A 174 5.40 -3.78 17.58
C GLN A 174 5.49 -5.12 18.30
N ILE A 175 4.59 -6.04 17.99
CA ILE A 175 4.75 -7.43 18.45
C ILE A 175 5.98 -8.00 17.78
N LYS A 176 6.88 -8.60 18.59
CA LYS A 176 8.07 -9.26 18.08
C LYS A 176 7.65 -10.42 17.17
N ALA A 177 8.11 -10.42 15.93
CA ALA A 177 7.96 -11.53 15.01
C ALA A 177 9.20 -12.42 15.05
N GLU A 178 9.00 -13.73 15.13
CA GLU A 178 10.05 -14.75 15.05
C GLU A 178 9.62 -15.75 13.98
N ASN A 179 9.85 -15.40 12.72
CA ASN A 179 9.45 -16.17 11.56
C ASN A 179 10.64 -16.63 10.68
N TYR A 180 11.79 -16.80 11.31
CA TYR A 180 13.06 -17.26 10.70
C TYR A 180 13.48 -18.60 11.24
#